data_94df2cac5ddb7a2b1e9ca27633fae1e7
#
_entry.id   94df2cac5ddb7a2b1e9ca27633fae1e7
#
_cell.length_a   1.000
_cell.length_b   1.000
_cell.length_c   1.000
_cell.angle_alpha   90.00
_cell.angle_beta   90.00
_cell.angle_gamma   90.00
#
_symmetry.space_group_name_H-M   'P 1'
#
loop_
_entity.id
_entity.type
_entity.pdbx_description
1 polymer ?
#
loop_
_entity_poly.entity_id
_entity_poly.type
_entity_poly.pdbx_seq_one_letter_code
_entity_poly.pdbx_strand_id
1 'polypeptide(L)'
;MKHYSFLLILFMALCLSLGNGNKAQAGSLQTKGVWVSCFEFEELGLKDKTEAQFRANANKIFATIRANGCNTVYFHVRAYDDAIYPSSVAGFSKYISSDGKAPGYDPLKILVSLAHSHKLKIHAWMNPYRVSSTKILDPASETTTARIVNQVKEIINRYAVDGIHFDDYFYPTNIKKYKKVPAATRRQNVNVMVRKVYQTVKQKKKSLKFGISPAGDITYCEKIGADVRTWLSQSGYVDYIIPQIYWSNNYIMSGKKTALFNERLAKWREINKRDVPMYVGLALYKTGYSLKEDPGWKKSSGNIASQIRQIRSGNTEGYVFFAYKDLIRSGAAKELKKYYKAIGKITLNKKKKTLRTGKKYRLKASFWPANLHGKIKWKSSNKKIASISKKGIVKAKKKGTVRIYAIYGTMKKSCKIIVKKKRK
;
A
#
# COMPACT_ATOMS: atom_id res chain seq x y z
N MET A 1 -71.00 21.54 -37.28
CA MET A 1 -70.36 20.37 -36.75
C MET A 1 -69.00 20.87 -36.13
N LYS A 2 -68.86 20.65 -34.85
CA LYS A 2 -67.82 21.29 -33.99
C LYS A 2 -66.51 20.55 -34.11
N HIS A 3 -65.44 21.27 -34.45
CA HIS A 3 -64.06 20.79 -34.35
C HIS A 3 -63.52 21.13 -32.95
N TYR A 4 -63.13 20.13 -32.20
CA TYR A 4 -62.37 20.30 -30.97
C TYR A 4 -60.88 20.17 -31.24
N SER A 5 -60.19 21.28 -31.15
CA SER A 5 -58.71 21.34 -31.20
C SER A 5 -58.20 20.95 -29.78
N PHE A 6 -57.45 19.86 -29.70
CA PHE A 6 -56.72 19.47 -28.49
C PHE A 6 -55.39 20.25 -28.44
N LEU A 7 -55.32 21.19 -27.54
CA LEU A 7 -54.07 21.91 -27.23
C LEU A 7 -53.21 21.00 -26.34
N LEU A 8 -52.11 20.47 -26.90
CA LEU A 8 -51.11 19.74 -26.15
C LEU A 8 -50.20 20.75 -25.48
N ILE A 9 -50.38 21.00 -24.18
CA ILE A 9 -49.48 21.80 -23.38
C ILE A 9 -48.27 20.93 -23.04
N LEU A 10 -47.15 21.20 -23.74
CA LEU A 10 -45.86 20.59 -23.46
C LEU A 10 -45.24 21.27 -22.23
N PHE A 11 -45.40 20.67 -21.04
CA PHE A 11 -44.69 21.09 -19.86
C PHE A 11 -43.20 20.76 -20.03
N MET A 12 -42.40 21.72 -20.48
CA MET A 12 -40.98 21.67 -20.38
C MET A 12 -40.59 21.78 -18.88
N ALA A 13 -40.47 20.64 -18.22
CA ALA A 13 -39.82 20.57 -16.92
C ALA A 13 -38.32 20.84 -17.14
N LEU A 14 -37.94 22.10 -16.98
CA LEU A 14 -36.55 22.51 -16.89
C LEU A 14 -35.98 21.94 -15.59
N CYS A 15 -35.47 20.70 -15.64
CA CYS A 15 -34.66 20.16 -14.57
C CYS A 15 -33.38 20.99 -14.46
N LEU A 16 -33.42 22.04 -13.64
CA LEU A 16 -32.24 22.59 -13.02
C LEU A 16 -31.56 21.48 -12.24
N SER A 17 -30.69 20.74 -12.90
CA SER A 17 -29.69 19.91 -12.22
C SER A 17 -28.75 20.85 -11.50
N LEU A 18 -29.19 21.26 -10.29
CA LEU A 18 -28.26 21.72 -9.27
C LEU A 18 -27.21 20.62 -9.16
N GLY A 19 -26.05 20.88 -9.74
CA GLY A 19 -24.88 20.05 -9.60
C GLY A 19 -24.55 19.90 -8.12
N ASN A 20 -25.17 18.89 -7.50
CA ASN A 20 -24.64 18.31 -6.28
C ASN A 20 -23.25 17.81 -6.64
N GLY A 21 -22.28 18.68 -6.50
CA GLY A 21 -20.89 18.30 -6.44
C GLY A 21 -20.77 17.23 -5.36
N ASN A 22 -20.96 15.97 -5.74
CA ASN A 22 -20.64 14.83 -4.91
C ASN A 22 -19.18 15.03 -4.52
N LYS A 23 -18.95 15.59 -3.32
CA LYS A 23 -17.67 15.49 -2.64
C LYS A 23 -17.39 14.01 -2.62
N ALA A 24 -16.52 13.54 -3.54
CA ALA A 24 -16.12 12.17 -3.62
C ALA A 24 -15.74 11.76 -2.19
N GLN A 25 -16.55 10.87 -1.61
CA GLN A 25 -16.33 10.39 -0.26
C GLN A 25 -14.97 9.71 -0.30
N ALA A 26 -13.98 10.28 0.38
CA ALA A 26 -12.60 9.81 0.34
C ALA A 26 -12.58 8.30 0.58
N GLY A 27 -12.29 7.52 -0.47
CA GLY A 27 -12.31 6.06 -0.45
C GLY A 27 -11.45 5.52 0.68
N SER A 28 -11.83 4.42 1.28
CA SER A 28 -11.00 3.76 2.27
C SER A 28 -9.80 3.16 1.54
N LEU A 29 -8.57 3.60 1.87
CA LEU A 29 -7.35 3.01 1.33
C LEU A 29 -7.27 1.53 1.72
N GLN A 30 -7.47 0.64 0.74
CA GLN A 30 -7.49 -0.81 0.94
C GLN A 30 -6.08 -1.31 1.25
N THR A 31 -5.10 -0.93 0.44
CA THR A 31 -3.69 -1.30 0.60
C THR A 31 -2.87 -0.14 1.17
N LYS A 32 -2.17 -0.41 2.25
CA LYS A 32 -1.12 0.41 2.85
C LYS A 32 0.08 -0.48 2.99
N GLY A 33 0.93 -0.45 1.97
CA GLY A 33 2.02 -1.39 1.81
C GLY A 33 3.39 -0.83 2.12
N VAL A 34 4.35 -1.75 2.20
CA VAL A 34 5.78 -1.44 2.26
C VAL A 34 6.57 -2.54 1.57
N TRP A 35 7.60 -2.16 0.83
CA TRP A 35 8.61 -3.09 0.32
C TRP A 35 9.69 -3.35 1.36
N VAL A 36 10.09 -4.61 1.49
CA VAL A 36 11.30 -5.04 2.22
C VAL A 36 12.26 -5.61 1.19
N SER A 37 13.31 -4.87 0.88
CA SER A 37 14.27 -5.20 -0.17
C SER A 37 15.36 -6.14 0.35
N CYS A 38 15.86 -7.03 -0.50
CA CYS A 38 17.02 -7.87 -0.17
C CYS A 38 18.27 -7.05 0.20
N PHE A 39 18.39 -5.83 -0.32
CA PHE A 39 19.50 -4.90 0.02
C PHE A 39 19.45 -4.41 1.47
N GLU A 40 18.34 -4.65 2.19
CA GLU A 40 18.20 -4.28 3.59
C GLU A 40 18.43 -5.48 4.54
N PHE A 41 18.51 -6.73 4.03
CA PHE A 41 18.49 -7.93 4.86
C PHE A 41 19.66 -8.03 5.84
N GLU A 42 20.84 -7.62 5.45
CA GLU A 42 22.01 -7.59 6.35
C GLU A 42 21.83 -6.60 7.50
N GLU A 43 21.44 -5.36 7.19
CA GLU A 43 21.14 -4.30 8.17
C GLU A 43 19.98 -4.70 9.08
N LEU A 44 18.99 -5.44 8.56
CA LEU A 44 17.84 -5.93 9.30
C LEU A 44 18.14 -7.20 10.12
N GLY A 45 19.37 -7.71 10.07
CA GLY A 45 19.80 -8.90 10.79
C GLY A 45 19.12 -10.19 10.30
N LEU A 46 18.86 -10.30 8.99
CA LEU A 46 18.29 -11.51 8.39
C LEU A 46 19.34 -12.40 7.72
N LYS A 47 20.53 -11.86 7.43
CA LYS A 47 21.62 -12.58 6.78
C LYS A 47 22.48 -13.31 7.82
N ASP A 48 22.88 -14.55 7.50
CA ASP A 48 23.77 -15.42 8.31
C ASP A 48 23.30 -15.55 9.77
N LYS A 49 22.03 -15.88 9.97
CA LYS A 49 21.40 -15.99 11.28
C LYS A 49 20.94 -17.42 11.57
N THR A 50 20.97 -17.80 12.85
CA THR A 50 20.25 -18.98 13.33
C THR A 50 18.75 -18.78 13.13
N GLU A 51 17.97 -19.87 13.07
CA GLU A 51 16.51 -19.79 12.95
C GLU A 51 15.88 -18.90 14.04
N ALA A 52 16.33 -19.03 15.30
CA ALA A 52 15.82 -18.23 16.41
C ALA A 52 16.08 -16.73 16.22
N GLN A 53 17.29 -16.36 15.80
CA GLN A 53 17.64 -14.96 15.50
C GLN A 53 16.87 -14.42 14.32
N PHE A 54 16.75 -15.20 13.22
CA PHE A 54 15.98 -14.85 12.05
C PHE A 54 14.50 -14.57 12.40
N ARG A 55 13.89 -15.49 13.17
CA ARG A 55 12.50 -15.33 13.66
C ARG A 55 12.33 -14.06 14.50
N ALA A 56 13.23 -13.81 15.44
CA ALA A 56 13.17 -12.62 16.30
C ALA A 56 13.24 -11.32 15.49
N ASN A 57 14.18 -11.24 14.55
CA ASN A 57 14.36 -10.07 13.70
C ASN A 57 13.19 -9.88 12.70
N ALA A 58 12.73 -10.93 12.05
CA ALA A 58 11.55 -10.90 11.18
C ALA A 58 10.29 -10.47 11.95
N ASN A 59 10.09 -10.97 13.17
CA ASN A 59 8.98 -10.57 14.05
C ASN A 59 9.01 -9.08 14.36
N LYS A 60 10.20 -8.50 14.64
CA LYS A 60 10.40 -7.07 14.86
C LYS A 60 10.05 -6.25 13.62
N ILE A 61 10.43 -6.73 12.43
CA ILE A 61 10.10 -6.10 11.14
C ILE A 61 8.58 -6.01 10.98
N PHE A 62 7.85 -7.11 11.11
CA PHE A 62 6.40 -7.12 10.92
C PHE A 62 5.64 -6.34 12.00
N ALA A 63 6.09 -6.38 13.25
CA ALA A 63 5.57 -5.53 14.32
C ALA A 63 5.72 -4.04 13.95
N THR A 64 6.88 -3.64 13.46
CA THR A 64 7.16 -2.27 13.01
C THR A 64 6.27 -1.87 11.84
N ILE A 65 6.14 -2.70 10.82
CA ILE A 65 5.25 -2.47 9.67
C ILE A 65 3.81 -2.22 10.16
N ARG A 66 3.33 -3.07 11.05
CA ARG A 66 1.98 -2.94 11.63
C ARG A 66 1.80 -1.68 12.46
N ALA A 67 2.79 -1.34 13.29
CA ALA A 67 2.79 -0.14 14.13
C ALA A 67 2.75 1.15 13.30
N ASN A 68 3.35 1.14 12.11
CA ASN A 68 3.30 2.24 11.14
C ASN A 68 2.00 2.32 10.34
N GLY A 69 1.03 1.44 10.60
CA GLY A 69 -0.30 1.46 9.97
C GLY A 69 -0.38 0.79 8.61
N CYS A 70 0.66 0.06 8.22
CA CYS A 70 0.65 -0.77 7.02
C CYS A 70 -0.13 -2.07 7.27
N ASN A 71 -0.63 -2.67 6.20
CA ASN A 71 -1.39 -3.92 6.22
C ASN A 71 -0.91 -4.95 5.18
N THR A 72 0.06 -4.58 4.36
CA THR A 72 0.62 -5.43 3.30
C THR A 72 2.13 -5.25 3.23
N VAL A 73 2.85 -6.33 3.05
CA VAL A 73 4.30 -6.33 2.82
C VAL A 73 4.60 -7.00 1.48
N TYR A 74 5.48 -6.39 0.71
CA TYR A 74 6.08 -6.92 -0.51
C TYR A 74 7.50 -7.32 -0.16
N PHE A 75 7.71 -8.61 0.12
CA PHE A 75 8.97 -9.11 0.63
C PHE A 75 9.80 -9.72 -0.49
N HIS A 76 11.04 -9.26 -0.68
CA HIS A 76 11.91 -9.72 -1.76
C HIS A 76 12.31 -11.18 -1.54
N VAL A 77 11.87 -12.07 -2.42
CA VAL A 77 12.15 -13.51 -2.32
C VAL A 77 13.06 -14.03 -3.44
N ARG A 78 13.18 -13.25 -4.54
CA ARG A 78 14.05 -13.53 -5.67
C ARG A 78 14.59 -12.22 -6.25
N ALA A 79 15.88 -11.98 -6.04
CA ALA A 79 16.54 -10.76 -6.51
C ALA A 79 17.31 -10.97 -7.83
N TYR A 80 18.09 -12.05 -7.93
CA TYR A 80 19.05 -12.30 -9.00
C TYR A 80 19.06 -13.75 -9.47
N ASP A 81 17.92 -14.29 -9.87
CA ASP A 81 17.76 -15.70 -10.24
C ASP A 81 18.14 -16.68 -9.11
N ASP A 82 17.90 -16.24 -7.91
CA ASP A 82 18.11 -16.91 -6.64
C ASP A 82 16.78 -17.14 -5.90
N ALA A 83 16.82 -17.73 -4.71
CA ALA A 83 15.65 -17.89 -3.85
C ALA A 83 16.04 -17.80 -2.37
N ILE A 84 15.21 -17.15 -1.53
CA ILE A 84 15.37 -17.17 -0.06
C ILE A 84 14.66 -18.37 0.58
N TYR A 85 14.34 -19.37 -0.18
CA TYR A 85 13.68 -20.61 0.23
C TYR A 85 14.33 -21.81 -0.49
N PRO A 86 14.27 -23.04 0.04
CA PRO A 86 14.74 -24.21 -0.68
C PRO A 86 14.01 -24.36 -2.01
N SER A 87 14.72 -24.15 -3.13
CA SER A 87 14.19 -24.19 -4.49
C SER A 87 14.83 -25.32 -5.29
N SER A 88 14.06 -26.01 -6.16
CA SER A 88 14.57 -26.93 -7.16
C SER A 88 14.94 -26.23 -8.49
N VAL A 89 14.59 -24.95 -8.64
CA VAL A 89 14.77 -24.18 -9.87
C VAL A 89 15.94 -23.19 -9.75
N ALA A 90 16.22 -22.66 -8.54
CA ALA A 90 17.24 -21.63 -8.33
C ALA A 90 18.14 -21.95 -7.13
N GLY A 91 19.37 -21.43 -7.17
CA GLY A 91 20.27 -21.49 -6.04
C GLY A 91 19.78 -20.66 -4.85
N PHE A 92 20.30 -20.94 -3.65
CA PHE A 92 19.94 -20.19 -2.45
C PHE A 92 20.54 -18.78 -2.46
N SER A 93 19.79 -17.81 -1.96
CA SER A 93 20.17 -16.39 -2.04
C SER A 93 21.30 -16.02 -1.07
N LYS A 94 22.36 -15.40 -1.61
CA LYS A 94 23.46 -14.84 -0.82
C LYS A 94 23.07 -13.64 0.04
N TYR A 95 21.86 -13.12 -0.11
CA TYR A 95 21.30 -12.10 0.77
C TYR A 95 20.80 -12.67 2.10
N ILE A 96 20.61 -13.99 2.20
CA ILE A 96 20.25 -14.68 3.44
C ILE A 96 21.42 -15.51 3.98
N SER A 97 22.20 -16.17 3.09
CA SER A 97 23.31 -17.02 3.49
C SER A 97 24.51 -16.70 2.59
N SER A 98 25.60 -16.20 3.17
CA SER A 98 26.77 -15.69 2.43
C SER A 98 27.43 -16.76 1.56
N ASP A 99 27.36 -18.04 1.97
CA ASP A 99 27.90 -19.19 1.21
C ASP A 99 26.96 -19.67 0.10
N GLY A 100 25.72 -19.12 0.02
CA GLY A 100 24.71 -19.53 -0.96
C GLY A 100 24.07 -20.88 -0.67
N LYS A 101 24.24 -21.44 0.54
CA LYS A 101 23.58 -22.69 0.97
C LYS A 101 22.37 -22.39 1.85
N ALA A 102 21.40 -23.31 1.84
CA ALA A 102 20.23 -23.19 2.71
C ALA A 102 20.65 -23.30 4.20
N PRO A 103 20.16 -22.41 5.08
CA PRO A 103 20.63 -22.30 6.47
C PRO A 103 20.01 -23.33 7.43
N GLY A 104 19.57 -24.48 6.96
CA GLY A 104 18.95 -25.53 7.80
C GLY A 104 17.51 -25.26 8.22
N TYR A 105 16.95 -24.10 7.86
CA TYR A 105 15.54 -23.73 8.03
C TYR A 105 15.00 -23.08 6.76
N ASP A 106 13.67 -22.88 6.69
CA ASP A 106 13.02 -22.26 5.54
C ASP A 106 12.62 -20.81 5.86
N PRO A 107 13.40 -19.80 5.41
CA PRO A 107 13.13 -18.38 5.66
C PRO A 107 11.75 -17.93 5.19
N LEU A 108 11.30 -18.34 3.99
CA LEU A 108 10.02 -17.90 3.44
C LEU A 108 8.84 -18.46 4.24
N LYS A 109 8.92 -19.71 4.71
CA LYS A 109 7.91 -20.31 5.59
C LYS A 109 7.77 -19.53 6.89
N ILE A 110 8.89 -19.12 7.49
CA ILE A 110 8.93 -18.30 8.71
C ILE A 110 8.29 -16.93 8.45
N LEU A 111 8.70 -16.25 7.37
CA LEU A 111 8.21 -14.92 7.01
C LEU A 111 6.70 -14.90 6.78
N VAL A 112 6.15 -15.88 6.06
CA VAL A 112 4.71 -15.98 5.80
C VAL A 112 3.93 -16.19 7.11
N SER A 113 4.38 -17.10 7.97
CA SER A 113 3.75 -17.37 9.26
C SER A 113 3.72 -16.12 10.15
N LEU A 114 4.85 -15.42 10.27
CA LEU A 114 4.96 -14.21 11.09
C LEU A 114 4.16 -13.04 10.52
N ALA A 115 4.17 -12.83 9.19
CA ALA A 115 3.34 -11.79 8.57
C ALA A 115 1.85 -11.96 8.91
N HIS A 116 1.35 -13.19 8.79
CA HIS A 116 -0.05 -13.51 9.11
C HIS A 116 -0.36 -13.36 10.60
N SER A 117 0.56 -13.75 11.51
CA SER A 117 0.39 -13.53 12.95
C SER A 117 0.24 -12.04 13.30
N HIS A 118 0.92 -11.16 12.57
CA HIS A 118 0.79 -9.71 12.66
C HIS A 118 -0.40 -9.13 11.85
N LYS A 119 -1.26 -9.98 11.25
CA LYS A 119 -2.40 -9.55 10.41
C LYS A 119 -1.97 -8.70 9.23
N LEU A 120 -0.85 -9.06 8.62
CA LEU A 120 -0.33 -8.49 7.37
C LEU A 120 -0.58 -9.47 6.23
N LYS A 121 -0.89 -8.94 5.05
CA LYS A 121 -0.75 -9.68 3.79
C LYS A 121 0.72 -9.68 3.39
N ILE A 122 1.19 -10.80 2.85
CA ILE A 122 2.56 -10.92 2.33
C ILE A 122 2.54 -11.34 0.87
N HIS A 123 3.15 -10.52 0.01
CA HIS A 123 3.36 -10.82 -1.39
C HIS A 123 4.83 -11.17 -1.63
N ALA A 124 5.08 -12.28 -2.30
CA ALA A 124 6.42 -12.68 -2.70
C ALA A 124 6.90 -11.79 -3.86
N TRP A 125 7.87 -10.93 -3.60
CA TRP A 125 8.44 -10.05 -4.60
C TRP A 125 9.61 -10.71 -5.32
N MET A 126 9.53 -10.73 -6.66
CA MET A 126 10.49 -11.33 -7.57
C MET A 126 10.92 -10.34 -8.65
N ASN A 127 12.22 -10.32 -8.99
CA ASN A 127 12.73 -9.68 -10.20
C ASN A 127 12.79 -10.75 -11.31
N PRO A 128 11.85 -10.77 -12.27
CA PRO A 128 11.65 -11.95 -13.10
C PRO A 128 12.86 -12.32 -13.96
N TYR A 129 13.60 -11.34 -14.48
CA TYR A 129 14.69 -11.61 -15.42
C TYR A 129 16.10 -11.40 -14.86
N ARG A 130 16.26 -10.70 -13.73
CA ARG A 130 17.60 -10.37 -13.21
C ARG A 130 18.41 -11.59 -12.79
N VAL A 131 19.66 -11.64 -13.28
CA VAL A 131 20.69 -12.60 -12.86
C VAL A 131 21.79 -11.90 -12.05
N SER A 132 22.08 -10.63 -12.39
CA SER A 132 22.99 -9.74 -11.65
C SER A 132 22.57 -8.28 -11.88
N SER A 133 23.38 -7.33 -11.41
CA SER A 133 23.19 -5.89 -11.70
C SER A 133 23.26 -5.56 -13.21
N THR A 134 23.96 -6.39 -13.98
CA THR A 134 24.23 -6.13 -15.42
C THR A 134 23.75 -7.24 -16.36
N LYS A 135 23.31 -8.38 -15.83
CA LYS A 135 22.91 -9.56 -16.62
C LYS A 135 21.44 -9.90 -16.34
N ILE A 136 20.68 -10.20 -17.41
CA ILE A 136 19.33 -10.75 -17.34
C ILE A 136 19.23 -12.06 -18.10
N LEU A 137 18.24 -12.89 -17.74
CA LEU A 137 17.74 -13.97 -18.59
C LEU A 137 17.15 -13.36 -19.86
N ASP A 138 17.17 -14.10 -20.97
CA ASP A 138 16.61 -13.60 -22.24
C ASP A 138 15.08 -13.60 -22.20
N PRO A 139 14.42 -12.42 -22.24
CA PRO A 139 12.96 -12.36 -22.21
C PRO A 139 12.27 -12.94 -23.46
N ALA A 140 12.99 -13.12 -24.58
CA ALA A 140 12.47 -13.77 -25.77
C ALA A 140 12.44 -15.28 -25.67
N SER A 141 13.15 -15.87 -24.70
CA SER A 141 13.29 -17.33 -24.56
C SER A 141 12.08 -17.94 -23.86
N GLU A 142 11.53 -18.99 -24.45
CA GLU A 142 10.48 -19.80 -23.82
C GLU A 142 11.01 -20.53 -22.57
N THR A 143 12.26 -20.98 -22.59
CA THR A 143 12.92 -21.59 -21.43
C THR A 143 13.01 -20.62 -20.27
N THR A 144 13.33 -19.35 -20.53
CA THR A 144 13.30 -18.30 -19.51
C THR A 144 11.90 -18.14 -18.92
N THR A 145 10.88 -18.06 -19.76
CA THR A 145 9.48 -17.95 -19.32
C THR A 145 9.08 -19.17 -18.48
N ALA A 146 9.41 -20.39 -18.93
CA ALA A 146 9.13 -21.62 -18.19
C ALA A 146 9.83 -21.63 -16.81
N ARG A 147 11.09 -21.20 -16.74
CA ARG A 147 11.85 -21.07 -15.49
C ARG A 147 11.16 -20.15 -14.49
N ILE A 148 10.74 -18.95 -14.92
CA ILE A 148 10.03 -17.98 -14.08
C ILE A 148 8.69 -18.55 -13.59
N VAL A 149 7.93 -19.19 -14.48
CA VAL A 149 6.65 -19.85 -14.16
C VAL A 149 6.86 -20.97 -13.13
N ASN A 150 7.91 -21.77 -13.27
CA ASN A 150 8.22 -22.85 -12.32
C ASN A 150 8.60 -22.31 -10.94
N GLN A 151 9.38 -21.23 -10.85
CA GLN A 151 9.65 -20.55 -9.56
C GLN A 151 8.37 -20.01 -8.92
N VAL A 152 7.47 -19.41 -9.72
CA VAL A 152 6.14 -18.97 -9.22
C VAL A 152 5.34 -20.16 -8.70
N LYS A 153 5.32 -21.30 -9.44
CA LYS A 153 4.64 -22.54 -9.00
C LYS A 153 5.20 -23.07 -7.69
N GLU A 154 6.52 -23.08 -7.49
CA GLU A 154 7.14 -23.47 -6.21
C GLU A 154 6.59 -22.63 -5.06
N ILE A 155 6.58 -21.29 -5.22
CA ILE A 155 6.13 -20.39 -4.17
C ILE A 155 4.66 -20.62 -3.85
N ILE A 156 3.77 -20.57 -4.84
CA ILE A 156 2.31 -20.65 -4.60
C ILE A 156 1.83 -22.04 -4.18
N ASN A 157 2.62 -23.10 -4.45
CA ASN A 157 2.28 -24.45 -4.02
C ASN A 157 2.73 -24.76 -2.60
N ARG A 158 3.84 -24.18 -2.17
CA ARG A 158 4.49 -24.50 -0.89
C ARG A 158 4.19 -23.52 0.22
N TYR A 159 3.85 -22.26 -0.13
CA TYR A 159 3.70 -21.18 0.84
C TYR A 159 2.34 -20.51 0.72
N ALA A 160 1.75 -20.15 1.86
CA ALA A 160 0.47 -19.44 1.92
C ALA A 160 0.65 -17.93 1.70
N VAL A 161 1.40 -17.52 0.65
CA VAL A 161 1.53 -16.11 0.28
C VAL A 161 0.19 -15.56 -0.20
N ASP A 162 -0.07 -14.26 -0.01
CA ASP A 162 -1.29 -13.59 -0.48
C ASP A 162 -1.19 -13.16 -1.94
N GLY A 163 0.01 -13.19 -2.51
CA GLY A 163 0.23 -12.88 -3.92
C GLY A 163 1.69 -13.01 -4.36
N ILE A 164 1.85 -12.92 -5.69
CA ILE A 164 3.12 -12.75 -6.38
C ILE A 164 3.22 -11.30 -6.83
N HIS A 165 4.40 -10.70 -6.72
CA HIS A 165 4.67 -9.33 -7.09
C HIS A 165 5.95 -9.24 -7.91
N PHE A 166 5.88 -8.59 -9.07
CA PHE A 166 7.06 -8.26 -9.87
C PHE A 166 7.37 -6.77 -9.79
N ASP A 167 8.63 -6.38 -9.96
CA ASP A 167 9.06 -4.99 -10.13
C ASP A 167 9.21 -4.60 -11.61
N ASP A 168 10.00 -3.57 -11.92
CA ASP A 168 10.15 -2.97 -13.24
C ASP A 168 11.41 -3.42 -13.99
N TYR A 169 12.16 -4.40 -13.47
CA TYR A 169 13.41 -4.85 -14.10
C TYR A 169 13.15 -5.83 -15.26
N PHE A 170 12.68 -5.30 -16.40
CA PHE A 170 12.47 -6.08 -17.63
C PHE A 170 13.67 -5.96 -18.56
N TYR A 171 13.63 -5.12 -19.59
CA TYR A 171 14.76 -4.94 -20.50
C TYR A 171 15.66 -3.79 -20.05
N PRO A 172 16.98 -4.05 -19.81
CA PRO A 172 17.90 -2.97 -19.47
C PRO A 172 18.16 -2.06 -20.67
N THR A 173 18.09 -0.76 -20.45
CA THR A 173 18.29 0.25 -21.49
C THR A 173 19.76 0.65 -21.71
N ASN A 174 20.62 0.26 -20.79
CA ASN A 174 22.07 0.56 -20.84
C ASN A 174 22.92 -0.54 -21.46
N ILE A 175 22.35 -1.74 -21.74
CA ILE A 175 23.08 -2.86 -22.34
C ILE A 175 22.91 -2.86 -23.86
N LYS A 176 24.03 -2.81 -24.62
CA LYS A 176 24.07 -2.68 -26.07
C LYS A 176 23.23 -3.74 -26.80
N LYS A 177 23.32 -5.02 -26.38
CA LYS A 177 22.55 -6.15 -26.95
C LYS A 177 21.04 -5.84 -26.96
N TYR A 178 20.48 -5.32 -25.86
CA TYR A 178 19.05 -5.10 -25.73
C TYR A 178 18.58 -3.79 -26.36
N LYS A 179 19.49 -2.82 -26.55
CA LYS A 179 19.15 -1.59 -27.29
C LYS A 179 18.68 -1.84 -28.72
N LYS A 180 19.17 -2.93 -29.35
CA LYS A 180 18.81 -3.31 -30.73
C LYS A 180 17.41 -3.94 -30.84
N VAL A 181 16.83 -4.45 -29.75
CA VAL A 181 15.49 -5.04 -29.76
C VAL A 181 14.44 -3.93 -29.82
N PRO A 182 13.54 -3.87 -30.83
CA PRO A 182 12.49 -2.87 -30.90
C PRO A 182 11.60 -2.85 -29.64
N ALA A 183 11.11 -1.67 -29.23
CA ALA A 183 10.29 -1.55 -28.03
C ALA A 183 8.99 -2.37 -28.11
N ALA A 184 8.38 -2.48 -29.28
CA ALA A 184 7.20 -3.33 -29.50
C ALA A 184 7.51 -4.81 -29.23
N THR A 185 8.62 -5.31 -29.76
CA THR A 185 9.09 -6.69 -29.52
C THR A 185 9.39 -6.95 -28.04
N ARG A 186 10.01 -5.97 -27.33
CA ARG A 186 10.23 -6.09 -25.89
C ARG A 186 8.90 -6.26 -25.14
N ARG A 187 7.87 -5.48 -25.48
CA ARG A 187 6.55 -5.57 -24.88
C ARG A 187 5.89 -6.92 -25.15
N GLN A 188 5.98 -7.43 -26.38
CA GLN A 188 5.44 -8.75 -26.72
C GLN A 188 6.08 -9.86 -25.91
N ASN A 189 7.41 -9.89 -25.80
CA ASN A 189 8.14 -10.90 -25.03
C ASN A 189 7.75 -10.86 -23.54
N VAL A 190 7.69 -9.66 -22.94
CA VAL A 190 7.27 -9.51 -21.55
C VAL A 190 5.81 -9.90 -21.36
N ASN A 191 4.92 -9.55 -22.28
CA ASN A 191 3.49 -9.91 -22.23
C ASN A 191 3.27 -11.42 -22.23
N VAL A 192 4.06 -12.19 -22.98
CA VAL A 192 3.98 -13.66 -22.98
C VAL A 192 4.25 -14.21 -21.57
N MET A 193 5.32 -13.77 -20.93
CA MET A 193 5.68 -14.20 -19.58
C MET A 193 4.62 -13.73 -18.54
N VAL A 194 4.23 -12.46 -18.56
CA VAL A 194 3.25 -11.90 -17.62
C VAL A 194 1.91 -12.64 -17.71
N ARG A 195 1.43 -12.94 -18.91
CA ARG A 195 0.19 -13.70 -19.14
C ARG A 195 0.29 -15.12 -18.60
N LYS A 196 1.40 -15.84 -18.87
CA LYS A 196 1.63 -17.20 -18.37
C LYS A 196 1.69 -17.24 -16.83
N VAL A 197 2.34 -16.27 -16.21
CA VAL A 197 2.38 -16.14 -14.74
C VAL A 197 1.00 -15.86 -14.18
N TYR A 198 0.25 -14.90 -14.75
CA TYR A 198 -1.12 -14.62 -14.32
C TYR A 198 -2.01 -15.86 -14.37
N GLN A 199 -1.99 -16.58 -15.49
CA GLN A 199 -2.75 -17.82 -15.65
C GLN A 199 -2.37 -18.87 -14.60
N THR A 200 -1.08 -19.08 -14.37
CA THR A 200 -0.56 -20.00 -13.35
C THR A 200 -1.05 -19.66 -11.95
N VAL A 201 -1.02 -18.38 -11.58
CA VAL A 201 -1.52 -17.91 -10.28
C VAL A 201 -3.03 -18.13 -10.16
N LYS A 202 -3.81 -17.86 -11.21
CA LYS A 202 -5.28 -18.01 -11.20
C LYS A 202 -5.74 -19.48 -11.25
N GLN A 203 -5.01 -20.34 -11.92
CA GLN A 203 -5.24 -21.79 -11.89
C GLN A 203 -5.04 -22.37 -10.49
N LYS A 204 -4.03 -21.91 -9.75
CA LYS A 204 -3.82 -22.36 -8.37
C LYS A 204 -4.96 -21.92 -7.45
N LYS A 205 -5.31 -20.61 -7.47
CA LYS A 205 -6.40 -20.06 -6.65
C LYS A 205 -6.87 -18.70 -7.19
N LYS A 206 -8.15 -18.58 -7.52
CA LYS A 206 -8.73 -17.33 -8.07
C LYS A 206 -8.49 -16.09 -7.17
N SER A 207 -8.47 -16.27 -5.84
CA SER A 207 -8.25 -15.17 -4.88
C SER A 207 -6.79 -14.76 -4.71
N LEU A 208 -5.82 -15.60 -5.13
CA LEU A 208 -4.40 -15.27 -5.08
C LEU A 208 -4.09 -14.13 -6.04
N LYS A 209 -3.32 -13.14 -5.60
CA LYS A 209 -3.07 -11.93 -6.37
C LYS A 209 -1.76 -11.98 -7.13
N PHE A 210 -1.77 -11.47 -8.35
CA PHE A 210 -0.58 -11.17 -9.12
C PHE A 210 -0.56 -9.70 -9.52
N GLY A 211 0.54 -9.01 -9.28
CA GLY A 211 0.67 -7.60 -9.65
C GLY A 211 2.11 -7.20 -9.91
N ILE A 212 2.25 -6.02 -10.49
CA ILE A 212 3.55 -5.49 -10.96
C ILE A 212 3.70 -4.06 -10.44
N SER A 213 4.94 -3.66 -10.07
CA SER A 213 5.29 -2.28 -9.78
C SER A 213 6.19 -1.70 -10.89
N PRO A 214 5.60 -1.20 -11.98
CA PRO A 214 6.36 -0.59 -13.06
C PRO A 214 6.90 0.79 -12.66
N ALA A 215 7.86 1.31 -13.43
CA ALA A 215 8.36 2.67 -13.27
C ALA A 215 7.22 3.70 -13.29
N GLY A 216 7.39 4.84 -12.64
CA GLY A 216 6.37 5.90 -12.58
C GLY A 216 6.12 6.65 -13.89
N ASP A 217 7.04 6.53 -14.86
CA ASP A 217 6.91 7.11 -16.20
C ASP A 217 6.44 6.07 -17.20
N ILE A 218 5.26 6.29 -17.81
CA ILE A 218 4.64 5.35 -18.75
C ILE A 218 5.50 5.14 -20.00
N THR A 219 6.09 6.21 -20.55
CA THR A 219 6.94 6.12 -21.76
C THR A 219 8.18 5.26 -21.47
N TYR A 220 8.77 5.44 -20.27
CA TYR A 220 9.89 4.61 -19.86
C TYR A 220 9.47 3.13 -19.67
N CYS A 221 8.29 2.88 -19.08
CA CYS A 221 7.72 1.53 -18.99
C CYS A 221 7.66 0.84 -20.35
N GLU A 222 7.07 1.51 -21.35
CA GLU A 222 6.94 0.98 -22.71
C GLU A 222 8.31 0.71 -23.36
N LYS A 223 9.29 1.56 -23.07
CA LYS A 223 10.67 1.41 -23.57
C LYS A 223 11.36 0.18 -23.03
N ILE A 224 11.12 -0.19 -21.75
CA ILE A 224 11.73 -1.36 -21.10
C ILE A 224 10.91 -2.65 -21.26
N GLY A 225 9.82 -2.62 -22.03
CA GLY A 225 8.98 -3.79 -22.29
C GLY A 225 7.80 -3.95 -21.32
N ALA A 226 7.58 -3.02 -20.40
CA ALA A 226 6.41 -3.02 -19.53
C ALA A 226 5.20 -2.42 -20.28
N ASP A 227 4.36 -3.29 -20.83
CA ASP A 227 3.19 -2.90 -21.63
C ASP A 227 1.99 -2.52 -20.75
N VAL A 228 2.19 -1.46 -19.97
CA VAL A 228 1.23 -1.04 -18.93
C VAL A 228 -0.14 -0.65 -19.50
N ARG A 229 -0.20 -0.17 -20.76
CA ARG A 229 -1.48 0.15 -21.42
C ARG A 229 -2.29 -1.11 -21.68
N THR A 230 -1.66 -2.15 -22.22
CA THR A 230 -2.28 -3.47 -22.43
C THR A 230 -2.71 -4.09 -21.10
N TRP A 231 -1.86 -4.07 -20.08
CA TRP A 231 -2.18 -4.65 -18.77
C TRP A 231 -3.36 -3.98 -18.06
N LEU A 232 -3.57 -2.67 -18.32
CA LEU A 232 -4.65 -1.88 -17.73
C LEU A 232 -5.91 -1.75 -18.62
N SER A 233 -5.85 -2.23 -19.87
CA SER A 233 -7.01 -2.23 -20.79
C SER A 233 -7.53 -3.64 -21.09
N GLN A 234 -6.69 -4.69 -20.97
CA GLN A 234 -7.05 -6.07 -21.27
C GLN A 234 -7.00 -6.97 -20.02
N SER A 235 -7.86 -8.00 -19.97
CA SER A 235 -7.83 -9.00 -18.91
C SER A 235 -6.68 -10.01 -19.08
N GLY A 236 -6.32 -10.71 -17.99
CA GLY A 236 -5.37 -11.81 -18.07
C GLY A 236 -3.91 -11.42 -17.85
N TYR A 237 -3.63 -10.24 -17.30
CA TYR A 237 -2.27 -9.76 -17.03
C TYR A 237 -1.99 -9.50 -15.57
N VAL A 238 -2.80 -8.69 -14.90
CA VAL A 238 -2.57 -8.29 -13.50
C VAL A 238 -3.87 -8.16 -12.71
N ASP A 239 -3.80 -8.41 -11.39
CA ASP A 239 -4.87 -8.13 -10.43
C ASP A 239 -4.72 -6.75 -9.76
N TYR A 240 -3.52 -6.17 -9.79
CA TYR A 240 -3.22 -4.83 -9.30
C TYR A 240 -1.93 -4.29 -9.92
N ILE A 241 -1.77 -2.98 -9.87
CA ILE A 241 -0.57 -2.30 -10.37
C ILE A 241 -0.07 -1.29 -9.33
N ILE A 242 1.27 -1.12 -9.23
CA ILE A 242 1.90 -0.19 -8.30
C ILE A 242 2.90 0.71 -9.04
N PRO A 243 2.46 1.74 -9.76
CA PRO A 243 3.39 2.66 -10.41
C PRO A 243 4.29 3.35 -9.37
N GLN A 244 5.60 3.35 -9.61
CA GLN A 244 6.63 3.92 -8.74
C GLN A 244 6.73 5.43 -8.96
N ILE A 245 5.75 6.21 -8.46
CA ILE A 245 5.71 7.67 -8.66
C ILE A 245 6.59 8.36 -7.62
N TYR A 246 7.90 8.29 -7.83
CA TYR A 246 8.93 8.70 -6.87
C TYR A 246 9.36 10.18 -7.00
N TRP A 247 8.48 11.08 -7.42
CA TRP A 247 8.71 12.52 -7.53
C TRP A 247 7.84 13.31 -6.53
N SER A 248 8.29 14.52 -6.21
CA SER A 248 7.45 15.49 -5.51
C SER A 248 6.67 16.38 -6.50
N ASN A 249 5.79 17.24 -5.97
CA ASN A 249 5.14 18.31 -6.75
C ASN A 249 6.00 19.59 -6.82
N ASN A 250 7.27 19.50 -6.47
CA ASN A 250 8.24 20.58 -6.57
C ASN A 250 9.45 20.16 -7.42
N TYR A 251 9.27 19.19 -8.31
CA TYR A 251 10.31 18.71 -9.21
C TYR A 251 10.71 19.83 -10.19
N ILE A 252 12.01 19.94 -10.48
CA ILE A 252 12.52 20.90 -11.47
C ILE A 252 12.77 20.17 -12.78
N MET A 253 11.93 20.44 -13.78
CA MET A 253 12.03 19.88 -15.12
C MET A 253 12.32 21.03 -16.11
N SER A 254 13.43 20.95 -16.82
CA SER A 254 13.88 22.01 -17.76
C SER A 254 13.88 23.40 -17.12
N GLY A 255 14.40 23.50 -15.89
CA GLY A 255 14.46 24.75 -15.12
C GLY A 255 13.13 25.23 -14.52
N LYS A 256 12.01 24.57 -14.80
CA LYS A 256 10.67 24.95 -14.31
C LYS A 256 10.18 24.01 -13.22
N LYS A 257 9.54 24.59 -12.18
CA LYS A 257 8.87 23.82 -11.14
C LYS A 257 7.64 23.11 -11.70
N THR A 258 7.59 21.80 -11.56
CA THR A 258 6.56 20.93 -12.12
C THR A 258 5.92 20.10 -11.01
N ALA A 259 4.58 20.01 -10.99
CA ALA A 259 3.83 19.15 -10.08
C ALA A 259 3.84 17.69 -10.54
N LEU A 260 5.05 17.14 -10.70
CA LEU A 260 5.30 15.89 -11.42
C LEU A 260 4.59 14.67 -10.80
N PHE A 261 4.48 14.63 -9.47
CA PHE A 261 3.68 13.56 -8.83
C PHE A 261 2.22 13.58 -9.30
N ASN A 262 1.57 14.76 -9.30
CA ASN A 262 0.17 14.88 -9.72
C ASN A 262 -0.01 14.55 -11.21
N GLU A 263 0.91 15.01 -12.04
CA GLU A 263 0.89 14.74 -13.49
C GLU A 263 1.00 13.24 -13.79
N ARG A 264 1.97 12.56 -13.16
CA ARG A 264 2.13 11.10 -13.33
C ARG A 264 0.91 10.34 -12.80
N LEU A 265 0.41 10.70 -11.63
CA LEU A 265 -0.78 10.08 -11.06
C LEU A 265 -2.01 10.22 -11.97
N ALA A 266 -2.21 11.40 -12.58
CA ALA A 266 -3.29 11.64 -13.52
C ALA A 266 -3.17 10.77 -14.78
N LYS A 267 -1.96 10.69 -15.37
CA LYS A 267 -1.69 9.83 -16.56
C LYS A 267 -1.92 8.34 -16.26
N TRP A 268 -1.51 7.86 -15.06
CA TRP A 268 -1.75 6.48 -14.66
C TRP A 268 -3.25 6.18 -14.48
N ARG A 269 -4.03 7.13 -13.94
CA ARG A 269 -5.49 7.01 -13.85
C ARG A 269 -6.17 6.99 -15.22
N GLU A 270 -5.69 7.82 -16.13
CA GLU A 270 -6.21 7.92 -17.50
C GLU A 270 -6.08 6.62 -18.27
N ILE A 271 -4.93 5.93 -18.20
CA ILE A 271 -4.71 4.67 -18.92
C ILE A 271 -5.36 3.45 -18.25
N ASN A 272 -5.85 3.57 -17.02
CA ASN A 272 -6.49 2.47 -16.30
C ASN A 272 -7.95 2.26 -16.71
N LYS A 273 -8.16 1.73 -17.91
CA LYS A 273 -9.49 1.59 -18.52
C LYS A 273 -10.36 0.49 -17.91
N ARG A 274 -9.77 -0.44 -17.16
CA ARG A 274 -10.48 -1.57 -16.52
C ARG A 274 -10.65 -1.42 -15.01
N ASP A 275 -10.37 -0.26 -14.45
CA ASP A 275 -10.38 -0.03 -13.00
C ASP A 275 -9.58 -1.10 -12.23
N VAL A 276 -8.42 -1.50 -12.79
CA VAL A 276 -7.49 -2.40 -12.10
C VAL A 276 -7.08 -1.73 -10.79
N PRO A 277 -7.17 -2.43 -9.63
CA PRO A 277 -6.70 -1.90 -8.37
C PRO A 277 -5.31 -1.27 -8.49
N MET A 278 -5.21 0.04 -8.28
CA MET A 278 -3.97 0.80 -8.39
C MET A 278 -3.53 1.28 -7.02
N TYR A 279 -2.30 0.92 -6.65
CA TYR A 279 -1.63 1.42 -5.45
C TYR A 279 -0.44 2.25 -5.90
N VAL A 280 -0.14 3.35 -5.22
CA VAL A 280 0.94 4.24 -5.65
C VAL A 280 2.21 3.98 -4.86
N GLY A 281 3.31 3.71 -5.54
CA GLY A 281 4.65 3.64 -4.95
C GLY A 281 5.11 5.02 -4.51
N LEU A 282 5.49 5.17 -3.24
CA LEU A 282 5.90 6.42 -2.62
C LEU A 282 7.36 6.34 -2.15
N ALA A 283 8.15 7.35 -2.52
CA ALA A 283 9.59 7.43 -2.22
C ALA A 283 9.88 7.89 -0.79
N LEU A 284 9.58 7.04 0.20
CA LEU A 284 9.91 7.37 1.59
C LEU A 284 11.41 7.58 1.79
N TYR A 285 12.25 6.87 1.02
CA TYR A 285 13.71 6.99 1.06
C TYR A 285 14.25 8.38 0.71
N LYS A 286 13.52 9.19 -0.07
CA LYS A 286 13.93 10.57 -0.43
C LYS A 286 13.71 11.57 0.69
N THR A 287 12.95 11.21 1.71
CA THR A 287 12.53 12.14 2.78
C THR A 287 13.74 12.68 3.55
N GLY A 288 13.86 14.00 3.61
CA GLY A 288 14.91 14.71 4.32
C GLY A 288 16.18 14.96 3.49
N TYR A 289 16.28 14.38 2.30
CA TYR A 289 17.44 14.64 1.41
C TYR A 289 17.25 15.89 0.56
N SER A 290 18.35 16.59 0.30
CA SER A 290 18.41 17.72 -0.62
C SER A 290 18.78 17.21 -2.01
N LEU A 291 17.78 17.12 -2.90
CA LEU A 291 17.95 16.69 -4.28
C LEU A 291 17.85 17.93 -5.19
N LYS A 292 18.85 18.17 -6.04
CA LYS A 292 18.91 19.34 -6.94
C LYS A 292 17.65 19.44 -7.82
N GLU A 293 17.28 18.34 -8.42
CA GLU A 293 16.12 18.27 -9.33
C GLU A 293 14.79 18.08 -8.61
N ASP A 294 14.80 17.66 -7.35
CA ASP A 294 13.59 17.40 -6.57
C ASP A 294 13.66 18.00 -5.15
N PRO A 295 13.78 19.34 -5.03
CA PRO A 295 13.96 20.01 -3.75
C PRO A 295 12.78 19.86 -2.79
N GLY A 296 11.65 19.35 -3.27
CA GLY A 296 10.47 19.07 -2.44
C GLY A 296 10.70 18.06 -1.33
N TRP A 297 11.79 17.28 -1.35
CA TRP A 297 12.12 16.30 -0.30
C TRP A 297 12.97 16.87 0.83
N LYS A 298 13.55 18.06 0.63
CA LYS A 298 14.32 18.75 1.67
C LYS A 298 13.43 19.12 2.85
N LYS A 299 13.90 18.91 4.08
CA LYS A 299 13.26 19.36 5.32
C LYS A 299 11.83 18.85 5.55
N SER A 300 11.51 17.56 5.34
CA SER A 300 10.22 17.02 5.80
C SER A 300 9.02 17.95 5.46
N SER A 301 8.82 18.22 4.19
CA SER A 301 7.82 19.16 3.66
C SER A 301 6.36 18.70 3.85
N GLY A 302 6.13 17.44 4.24
CA GLY A 302 4.80 16.81 4.28
C GLY A 302 4.39 16.21 2.93
N ASN A 303 5.36 15.88 2.06
CA ASN A 303 5.11 15.28 0.75
C ASN A 303 4.30 13.99 0.84
N ILE A 304 4.73 13.04 1.68
CA ILE A 304 4.02 11.77 1.86
C ILE A 304 2.56 11.99 2.28
N ALA A 305 2.33 12.86 3.28
CA ALA A 305 0.98 13.17 3.73
C ALA A 305 0.14 13.87 2.64
N SER A 306 0.76 14.72 1.82
CA SER A 306 0.12 15.39 0.68
C SER A 306 -0.21 14.40 -0.43
N GLN A 307 0.74 13.56 -0.83
CA GLN A 307 0.57 12.51 -1.83
C GLN A 307 -0.56 11.53 -1.45
N ILE A 308 -0.63 11.11 -0.18
CA ILE A 308 -1.72 10.27 0.31
C ILE A 308 -3.08 10.96 0.23
N ARG A 309 -3.18 12.28 0.46
CA ARG A 309 -4.42 13.02 0.21
C ARG A 309 -4.82 13.02 -1.25
N GLN A 310 -3.87 13.20 -2.17
CA GLN A 310 -4.11 13.13 -3.62
C GLN A 310 -4.57 11.73 -4.06
N ILE A 311 -3.94 10.67 -3.51
CA ILE A 311 -4.35 9.28 -3.75
C ILE A 311 -5.81 9.07 -3.31
N ARG A 312 -6.19 9.57 -2.13
CA ARG A 312 -7.55 9.39 -1.57
C ARG A 312 -8.64 10.19 -2.27
N SER A 313 -8.30 11.24 -3.00
CA SER A 313 -9.27 12.07 -3.74
C SER A 313 -9.70 11.51 -5.09
N GLY A 314 -9.25 10.32 -5.48
CA GLY A 314 -9.59 9.67 -6.76
C GLY A 314 -9.67 8.15 -6.64
N ASN A 315 -9.84 7.47 -7.76
CA ASN A 315 -10.01 6.01 -7.86
C ASN A 315 -8.68 5.23 -7.63
N THR A 316 -7.96 5.56 -6.56
CA THR A 316 -6.69 4.92 -6.21
C THR A 316 -6.87 4.24 -4.86
N GLU A 317 -6.61 2.93 -4.81
CA GLU A 317 -7.00 2.10 -3.67
C GLU A 317 -5.94 1.99 -2.58
N GLY A 318 -4.77 2.58 -2.77
CA GLY A 318 -3.73 2.51 -1.77
C GLY A 318 -2.39 3.09 -2.16
N TYR A 319 -1.40 2.81 -1.33
CA TYR A 319 -0.01 3.20 -1.53
C TYR A 319 0.94 2.16 -0.96
N VAL A 320 2.20 2.20 -1.44
CA VAL A 320 3.27 1.33 -0.96
C VAL A 320 4.54 2.16 -0.76
N PHE A 321 5.16 2.06 0.40
CA PHE A 321 6.40 2.78 0.70
C PHE A 321 7.64 2.03 0.22
N PHE A 322 8.53 2.71 -0.45
CA PHE A 322 9.90 2.26 -0.70
C PHE A 322 10.88 3.06 0.17
N ALA A 323 11.47 2.46 1.26
CA ALA A 323 11.35 1.07 1.64
C ALA A 323 11.21 0.93 3.17
N TYR A 324 11.28 -0.29 3.71
CA TYR A 324 11.10 -0.56 5.14
C TYR A 324 12.07 0.19 6.05
N LYS A 325 13.37 0.20 5.73
CA LYS A 325 14.38 0.90 6.54
C LYS A 325 14.04 2.37 6.78
N ASP A 326 13.33 2.99 5.85
CA ASP A 326 12.93 4.39 5.97
C ASP A 326 11.75 4.61 6.94
N LEU A 327 11.01 3.55 7.32
CA LEU A 327 10.03 3.63 8.40
C LEU A 327 10.68 3.81 9.79
N ILE A 328 11.94 3.44 9.93
CA ILE A 328 12.69 3.50 11.19
C ILE A 328 13.82 4.55 11.17
N ARG A 329 14.13 5.11 10.01
CA ARG A 329 15.19 6.11 9.82
C ARG A 329 14.82 7.45 10.50
N SER A 330 15.72 7.99 11.31
CA SER A 330 15.52 9.25 12.04
C SER A 330 15.16 10.43 11.12
N GLY A 331 15.79 10.53 9.94
CA GLY A 331 15.53 11.56 8.94
C GLY A 331 14.09 11.58 8.41
N ALA A 332 13.36 10.44 8.46
CA ALA A 332 11.95 10.36 8.05
C ALA A 332 10.95 10.65 9.20
N ALA A 333 11.39 10.73 10.45
CA ALA A 333 10.50 10.81 11.62
C ALA A 333 9.49 11.98 11.56
N LYS A 334 9.93 13.18 11.14
CA LYS A 334 9.04 14.36 11.01
C LYS A 334 7.98 14.16 9.93
N GLU A 335 8.36 13.55 8.80
CA GLU A 335 7.45 13.23 7.70
C GLU A 335 6.43 12.16 8.12
N LEU A 336 6.88 11.10 8.77
CA LEU A 336 6.03 10.04 9.31
C LEU A 336 5.03 10.58 10.36
N LYS A 337 5.42 11.54 11.18
CA LYS A 337 4.48 12.20 12.11
C LYS A 337 3.32 12.90 11.39
N LYS A 338 3.58 13.54 10.25
CA LYS A 338 2.54 14.14 9.39
C LYS A 338 1.70 13.05 8.71
N TYR A 339 2.34 12.01 8.22
CA TYR A 339 1.69 10.83 7.65
C TYR A 339 0.73 10.17 8.66
N TYR A 340 1.15 9.88 9.90
CA TYR A 340 0.27 9.30 10.91
C TYR A 340 -0.97 10.16 11.19
N LYS A 341 -0.83 11.48 11.17
CA LYS A 341 -1.98 12.40 11.28
C LYS A 341 -2.92 12.29 10.08
N ALA A 342 -2.38 12.14 8.87
CA ALA A 342 -3.18 12.07 7.65
C ALA A 342 -4.03 10.79 7.55
N ILE A 343 -3.52 9.65 8.04
CA ILE A 343 -4.23 8.36 8.01
C ILE A 343 -4.90 7.99 9.33
N GLY A 344 -4.62 8.76 10.39
CA GLY A 344 -4.96 8.41 11.77
C GLY A 344 -6.45 8.34 12.07
N LYS A 345 -6.79 7.51 13.04
CA LYS A 345 -8.13 7.43 13.61
C LYS A 345 -8.07 7.15 15.11
N ILE A 346 -9.15 7.56 15.82
CA ILE A 346 -9.38 7.23 17.22
C ILE A 346 -10.27 6.00 17.30
N THR A 347 -9.95 5.08 18.20
CA THR A 347 -10.81 3.95 18.61
C THR A 347 -11.20 4.10 20.08
N LEU A 348 -12.35 3.56 20.46
CA LEU A 348 -12.83 3.54 21.83
C LEU A 348 -13.07 2.11 22.28
N ASN A 349 -12.76 1.81 23.55
CA ASN A 349 -12.98 0.49 24.13
C ASN A 349 -14.48 0.10 24.24
N LYS A 350 -15.41 1.04 24.12
CA LYS A 350 -16.86 0.82 24.01
C LYS A 350 -17.53 1.81 23.08
N LYS A 351 -18.45 1.31 22.24
CA LYS A 351 -19.33 2.14 21.39
C LYS A 351 -20.60 2.59 22.14
N LYS A 352 -21.05 1.78 23.15
CA LYS A 352 -22.21 2.03 24.01
C LYS A 352 -21.92 1.49 25.41
N LYS A 353 -22.37 2.19 26.45
CA LYS A 353 -22.31 1.76 27.85
C LYS A 353 -23.51 2.26 28.63
N THR A 354 -24.15 1.38 29.38
CA THR A 354 -25.21 1.73 30.34
C THR A 354 -24.59 1.88 31.73
N LEU A 355 -24.96 2.94 32.43
CA LEU A 355 -24.54 3.25 33.80
C LEU A 355 -25.77 3.57 34.65
N ARG A 356 -25.70 3.31 35.96
CA ARG A 356 -26.67 3.83 36.94
C ARG A 356 -26.20 5.20 37.46
N THR A 357 -27.12 6.07 37.83
CA THR A 357 -26.80 7.38 38.45
C THR A 357 -25.79 7.19 39.60
N GLY A 358 -24.78 8.07 39.67
CA GLY A 358 -23.67 8.04 40.63
C GLY A 358 -22.47 7.17 40.21
N LYS A 359 -22.67 6.16 39.35
CA LYS A 359 -21.59 5.26 38.93
C LYS A 359 -20.61 5.94 37.96
N LYS A 360 -19.36 5.51 38.05
CA LYS A 360 -18.26 5.95 37.17
C LYS A 360 -17.86 4.83 36.20
N TYR A 361 -17.31 5.21 35.03
CA TYR A 361 -16.77 4.28 34.05
C TYR A 361 -15.56 4.91 33.35
N ARG A 362 -14.47 4.15 33.20
CA ARG A 362 -13.29 4.62 32.46
C ARG A 362 -13.44 4.27 30.98
N LEU A 363 -13.73 5.28 30.15
CA LEU A 363 -13.71 5.17 28.70
C LEU A 363 -12.26 5.36 28.22
N LYS A 364 -11.70 4.34 27.56
CA LYS A 364 -10.34 4.38 27.01
C LYS A 364 -10.39 4.71 25.52
N ALA A 365 -9.53 5.59 25.07
CA ALA A 365 -9.30 5.90 23.67
C ALA A 365 -7.87 5.48 23.28
N SER A 366 -7.74 4.92 22.09
CA SER A 366 -6.47 4.55 21.49
C SER A 366 -6.35 5.15 20.10
N PHE A 367 -5.14 5.43 19.67
CA PHE A 367 -4.85 5.85 18.31
C PHE A 367 -4.57 4.65 17.40
N TRP A 368 -4.82 4.83 16.12
CA TRP A 368 -4.32 4.01 15.05
C TRP A 368 -3.78 4.94 13.95
N PRO A 369 -2.59 4.72 13.36
CA PRO A 369 -1.64 3.66 13.72
C PRO A 369 -1.08 3.82 15.15
N ALA A 370 -0.42 2.78 15.67
CA ALA A 370 0.09 2.79 17.05
C ALA A 370 1.12 3.90 17.31
N ASN A 371 1.88 4.29 16.26
CA ASN A 371 2.87 5.37 16.30
C ASN A 371 2.24 6.78 16.28
N LEU A 372 0.91 6.91 16.16
CA LEU A 372 0.24 8.19 16.34
C LEU A 372 0.05 8.46 17.82
N HIS A 373 0.65 9.56 18.30
CA HIS A 373 0.60 9.98 19.70
C HIS A 373 -0.02 11.37 19.82
N GLY A 374 -0.68 11.62 20.95
CA GLY A 374 -1.22 12.93 21.27
C GLY A 374 -2.19 12.93 22.46
N LYS A 375 -2.57 14.11 22.90
CA LYS A 375 -3.54 14.28 24.00
C LYS A 375 -4.97 14.26 23.48
N ILE A 376 -5.77 13.30 23.94
CA ILE A 376 -7.20 13.23 23.63
C ILE A 376 -7.94 14.32 24.42
N LYS A 377 -8.72 15.14 23.71
CA LYS A 377 -9.70 16.05 24.31
C LYS A 377 -11.03 15.31 24.44
N TRP A 378 -11.54 15.26 25.68
CA TRP A 378 -12.83 14.64 25.98
C TRP A 378 -13.94 15.70 26.06
N LYS A 379 -15.12 15.40 25.47
CA LYS A 379 -16.30 16.27 25.50
C LYS A 379 -17.56 15.44 25.74
N SER A 380 -18.44 15.92 26.61
CA SER A 380 -19.79 15.39 26.77
C SER A 380 -20.77 16.27 25.99
N SER A 381 -21.73 15.66 25.27
CA SER A 381 -22.81 16.41 24.61
C SER A 381 -23.79 17.01 25.61
N ASN A 382 -23.90 16.44 26.83
CA ASN A 382 -24.71 16.99 27.92
C ASN A 382 -24.09 16.64 29.27
N LYS A 383 -23.43 17.63 29.90
CA LYS A 383 -22.75 17.46 31.20
C LYS A 383 -23.73 17.28 32.37
N LYS A 384 -25.02 17.67 32.22
CA LYS A 384 -26.06 17.44 33.22
C LYS A 384 -26.44 15.95 33.33
N ILE A 385 -26.40 15.19 32.20
CA ILE A 385 -26.66 13.73 32.17
C ILE A 385 -25.42 12.94 32.59
N ALA A 386 -24.27 13.19 31.94
CA ALA A 386 -22.98 12.63 32.36
C ALA A 386 -21.82 13.56 32.00
N SER A 387 -20.87 13.69 32.90
CA SER A 387 -19.62 14.41 32.67
C SER A 387 -18.49 13.43 32.38
N ILE A 388 -17.39 13.96 31.81
CA ILE A 388 -16.15 13.21 31.59
C ILE A 388 -14.94 14.04 32.00
N SER A 389 -13.99 13.39 32.68
CA SER A 389 -12.73 14.01 33.09
C SER A 389 -11.67 13.97 31.97
N LYS A 390 -10.58 14.74 32.12
CA LYS A 390 -9.40 14.70 31.23
C LYS A 390 -8.78 13.28 31.14
N LYS A 391 -8.94 12.45 32.19
CA LYS A 391 -8.46 11.05 32.26
C LYS A 391 -9.46 10.05 31.64
N GLY A 392 -10.56 10.49 31.00
CA GLY A 392 -11.56 9.62 30.37
C GLY A 392 -12.54 8.97 31.36
N ILE A 393 -12.67 9.47 32.61
CA ILE A 393 -13.62 8.95 33.59
C ILE A 393 -14.98 9.61 33.36
N VAL A 394 -15.96 8.82 32.93
CA VAL A 394 -17.36 9.21 32.79
C VAL A 394 -18.04 9.08 34.16
N LYS A 395 -18.73 10.15 34.64
CA LYS A 395 -19.58 10.13 35.83
C LYS A 395 -21.03 10.31 35.41
N ALA A 396 -21.87 9.31 35.67
CA ALA A 396 -23.30 9.34 35.42
C ALA A 396 -24.01 10.21 36.48
N LYS A 397 -24.81 11.24 36.08
CA LYS A 397 -25.44 12.21 36.99
C LYS A 397 -26.95 12.12 37.02
N LYS A 398 -27.63 12.13 35.85
CA LYS A 398 -29.10 12.16 35.75
C LYS A 398 -29.54 11.12 34.68
N LYS A 399 -30.73 10.49 34.85
CA LYS A 399 -31.34 9.60 33.86
C LYS A 399 -31.40 10.30 32.49
N GLY A 400 -30.98 9.58 31.44
CA GLY A 400 -30.99 10.06 30.06
C GLY A 400 -29.91 9.43 29.19
N THR A 401 -29.84 9.88 27.94
CA THR A 401 -28.84 9.45 26.98
C THR A 401 -27.94 10.62 26.59
N VAL A 402 -26.61 10.36 26.49
CA VAL A 402 -25.60 11.36 26.16
C VAL A 402 -24.49 10.75 25.33
N ARG A 403 -23.84 11.52 24.46
CA ARG A 403 -22.64 11.11 23.73
C ARG A 403 -21.40 11.68 24.39
N ILE A 404 -20.42 10.81 24.63
CA ILE A 404 -19.07 11.20 25.05
C ILE A 404 -18.17 11.12 23.84
N TYR A 405 -17.43 12.20 23.55
CA TYR A 405 -16.54 12.33 22.41
C TYR A 405 -15.08 12.29 22.85
N ALA A 406 -14.27 11.51 22.12
CA ALA A 406 -12.83 11.63 22.10
C ALA A 406 -12.41 12.38 20.85
N ILE A 407 -11.58 13.42 20.97
CA ILE A 407 -11.22 14.35 19.90
C ILE A 407 -9.70 14.55 19.89
N TYR A 408 -9.10 14.49 18.71
CA TYR A 408 -7.70 14.84 18.45
C TYR A 408 -7.57 15.46 17.06
N GLY A 409 -7.27 16.75 16.97
CA GLY A 409 -7.33 17.49 15.72
C GLY A 409 -8.71 17.38 15.08
N THR A 410 -8.75 16.95 13.83
CA THR A 410 -9.99 16.67 13.07
C THR A 410 -10.63 15.33 13.39
N MET A 411 -9.91 14.42 14.06
CA MET A 411 -10.40 13.09 14.39
C MET A 411 -11.38 13.15 15.55
N LYS A 412 -12.55 12.52 15.40
CA LYS A 412 -13.59 12.46 16.41
C LYS A 412 -14.22 11.07 16.47
N LYS A 413 -14.37 10.52 17.68
CA LYS A 413 -15.08 9.26 17.93
C LYS A 413 -15.96 9.40 19.15
N SER A 414 -17.13 8.74 19.17
CA SER A 414 -18.06 8.85 20.26
C SER A 414 -18.48 7.51 20.85
N CYS A 415 -18.85 7.54 22.14
CA CYS A 415 -19.52 6.46 22.87
C CYS A 415 -20.88 6.96 23.35
N LYS A 416 -21.96 6.17 23.10
CA LYS A 416 -23.31 6.42 23.63
C LYS A 416 -23.35 5.97 25.08
N ILE A 417 -23.61 6.88 26.03
CA ILE A 417 -23.81 6.58 27.43
C ILE A 417 -25.31 6.66 27.73
N ILE A 418 -25.87 5.61 28.31
CA ILE A 418 -27.26 5.55 28.77
C ILE A 418 -27.22 5.51 30.28
N VAL A 419 -27.80 6.53 30.94
CA VAL A 419 -27.89 6.62 32.38
C VAL A 419 -29.30 6.18 32.83
N LYS A 420 -29.39 5.16 33.67
CA LYS A 420 -30.63 4.70 34.35
C LYS A 420 -30.64 5.20 35.80
N LYS A 421 -31.83 5.34 36.40
CA LYS A 421 -31.96 5.63 37.83
C LYS A 421 -31.24 4.56 38.68
N LYS A 422 -30.80 4.93 39.89
CA LYS A 422 -30.35 3.96 40.90
C LYS A 422 -31.53 3.05 41.23
N ARG A 423 -31.32 1.74 41.31
CA ARG A 423 -32.35 0.86 41.90
C ARG A 423 -32.47 1.28 43.39
N LYS A 424 -33.72 1.45 43.86
CA LYS A 424 -33.96 1.52 45.29
C LYS A 424 -33.47 0.25 45.95
#